data_9478fe82a20defccda53cfb2ccbbd2d9
#
_entry.id   9478fe82a20defccda53cfb2ccbbd2d9
#
_cell.length_a   1.000
_cell.length_b   1.000
_cell.length_c   1.000
_cell.angle_alpha   90.00
_cell.angle_beta   90.00
_cell.angle_gamma   90.00
#
_symmetry.space_group_name_H-M   'P 1'
#
loop_
_entity.id
_entity.type
_entity.pdbx_description
1 polymer ?
#
loop_
_entity_poly.entity_id
_entity_poly.type
_entity_poly.pdbx_seq_one_letter_code
_entity_poly.pdbx_strand_id
1 'polypeptide(L)'
;HKTSSAASDVYKRQAMSFKDFYGVIKMPKGVLIGLVCQFTIMPILGFSLASLFNFPLEIAAGIILIGSSPSGLASNVMAYLAKANIALSVTLTAVATLVAPIMTPFLMKTLAGSFVPIDFLAMMTSIFKIVIVPVLLGLIFNYFFHGKAKWLDKAMPIISMAGIGFIIMIITAAGRDDLLSIGLLLILAAIIHNLLGYVFGYWGCRIFGMCEQDCRTIAFEVGMQNGGLATGIALEMGKISTVGLAPAIFGPWMNISGSSLATWWRDKEPKKK
;
A
#
# COMPACT_ATOMS: atom_id res chain seq x y z
N HIS A 1 0.27 -28.60 -11.26
CA HIS A 1 1.43 -28.70 -10.34
C HIS A 1 2.47 -27.55 -10.46
N LYS A 2 2.64 -26.90 -11.63
CA LYS A 2 3.59 -25.76 -11.79
C LYS A 2 3.08 -24.44 -11.17
N THR A 3 1.78 -24.23 -11.12
CA THR A 3 1.17 -23.01 -10.55
C THR A 3 1.26 -22.95 -9.01
N SER A 4 1.19 -24.10 -8.33
CA SER A 4 1.31 -24.18 -6.86
C SER A 4 2.74 -23.89 -6.38
N SER A 5 3.77 -24.31 -7.13
CA SER A 5 5.17 -24.02 -6.81
C SER A 5 5.51 -22.54 -6.97
N ALA A 6 5.06 -21.92 -8.07
CA ALA A 6 5.35 -20.51 -8.34
C ALA A 6 4.64 -19.56 -7.36
N ALA A 7 3.39 -19.84 -6.98
CA ALA A 7 2.69 -19.08 -5.94
C ALA A 7 3.39 -19.22 -4.57
N SER A 8 3.89 -20.41 -4.22
CA SER A 8 4.69 -20.64 -3.03
C SER A 8 6.01 -19.86 -3.04
N ASP A 9 6.64 -19.72 -4.20
CA ASP A 9 7.90 -18.97 -4.33
C ASP A 9 7.70 -17.45 -4.25
N VAL A 10 6.57 -16.93 -4.75
CA VAL A 10 6.18 -15.52 -4.56
C VAL A 10 5.88 -15.25 -3.09
N TYR A 11 5.18 -16.17 -2.42
CA TYR A 11 4.87 -16.06 -0.99
C TYR A 11 6.14 -16.08 -0.11
N LYS A 12 7.13 -16.91 -0.47
CA LYS A 12 8.43 -16.95 0.20
C LYS A 12 9.26 -15.67 -0.01
N ARG A 13 9.00 -14.91 -1.08
CA ARG A 13 9.65 -13.62 -1.38
C ARG A 13 8.97 -12.42 -0.71
N GLN A 14 7.87 -12.61 -0.01
CA GLN A 14 7.20 -11.53 0.73
C GLN A 14 7.96 -11.12 2.01
N ALA A 15 8.86 -11.97 2.53
CA ALA A 15 9.78 -11.56 3.57
C ALA A 15 10.89 -10.71 2.94
N MET A 16 10.97 -9.43 3.30
CA MET A 16 12.02 -8.51 2.86
C MET A 16 13.40 -9.13 3.07
N SER A 17 14.26 -9.03 2.06
CA SER A 17 15.62 -9.53 2.03
C SER A 17 16.57 -8.39 1.68
N PHE A 18 17.82 -8.46 2.16
CA PHE A 18 18.86 -7.52 1.73
C PHE A 18 19.07 -7.48 0.21
N LYS A 19 18.74 -8.56 -0.50
CA LYS A 19 18.79 -8.62 -1.97
C LYS A 19 17.78 -7.70 -2.64
N ASP A 20 16.68 -7.35 -1.97
CA ASP A 20 15.62 -6.51 -2.52
C ASP A 20 16.12 -5.05 -2.66
N PHE A 21 17.03 -4.64 -1.78
CA PHE A 21 17.69 -3.32 -1.86
C PHE A 21 18.76 -3.25 -2.96
N TYR A 22 19.33 -4.37 -3.38
CA TYR A 22 20.24 -4.40 -4.52
C TYR A 22 19.53 -4.06 -5.84
N GLY A 23 18.21 -4.23 -5.90
CA GLY A 23 17.37 -3.80 -7.01
C GLY A 23 17.43 -2.29 -7.27
N VAL A 24 17.68 -1.46 -6.24
CA VAL A 24 17.84 -0.01 -6.40
C VAL A 24 19.00 0.32 -7.33
N ILE A 25 20.14 -0.40 -7.17
CA ILE A 25 21.33 -0.20 -8.01
C ILE A 25 21.11 -0.70 -9.44
N LYS A 26 20.33 -1.77 -9.60
CA LYS A 26 20.07 -2.37 -10.93
C LYS A 26 19.01 -1.65 -11.73
N MET A 27 18.02 -1.03 -11.06
CA MET A 27 16.86 -0.40 -11.70
C MET A 27 16.61 1.02 -11.16
N PRO A 28 17.63 1.90 -11.09
CA PRO A 28 17.53 3.19 -10.40
C PRO A 28 16.44 4.08 -10.99
N LYS A 29 16.28 4.08 -12.32
CA LYS A 29 15.26 4.86 -13.02
C LYS A 29 13.85 4.42 -12.63
N GLY A 30 13.58 3.11 -12.63
CA GLY A 30 12.27 2.57 -12.28
C GLY A 30 11.92 2.83 -10.81
N VAL A 31 12.88 2.68 -9.91
CA VAL A 31 12.71 2.95 -8.48
C VAL A 31 12.43 4.42 -8.23
N LEU A 32 13.21 5.33 -8.83
CA LEU A 32 12.99 6.77 -8.67
C LEU A 32 11.62 7.21 -9.19
N ILE A 33 11.25 6.80 -10.41
CA ILE A 33 9.95 7.13 -11.00
C ILE A 33 8.82 6.57 -10.13
N GLY A 34 8.92 5.32 -9.68
CA GLY A 34 7.91 4.69 -8.83
C GLY A 34 7.72 5.41 -7.50
N LEU A 35 8.81 5.79 -6.81
CA LEU A 35 8.74 6.54 -5.56
C LEU A 35 8.15 7.95 -5.76
N VAL A 36 8.57 8.65 -6.81
CA VAL A 36 8.01 9.97 -7.14
C VAL A 36 6.51 9.84 -7.42
N CYS A 37 6.10 8.90 -8.26
CA CYS A 37 4.68 8.65 -8.53
C CYS A 37 3.91 8.29 -7.24
N GLN A 38 4.46 7.41 -6.40
CA GLN A 38 3.83 6.98 -5.15
C GLN A 38 3.55 8.14 -4.22
N PHE A 39 4.57 8.94 -3.90
CA PHE A 39 4.48 10.01 -2.90
C PHE A 39 4.02 11.37 -3.48
N THR A 40 3.60 11.42 -4.74
CA THR A 40 2.96 12.60 -5.34
C THR A 40 1.53 12.33 -5.79
N ILE A 41 1.32 11.32 -6.62
CA ILE A 41 0.01 11.05 -7.25
C ILE A 41 -1.04 10.75 -6.18
N MET A 42 -0.82 9.74 -5.35
CA MET A 42 -1.82 9.29 -4.39
C MET A 42 -2.12 10.31 -3.28
N PRO A 43 -1.12 11.01 -2.68
CA PRO A 43 -1.42 12.06 -1.71
C PRO A 43 -2.21 13.22 -2.31
N ILE A 44 -1.84 13.67 -3.52
CA ILE A 44 -2.53 14.75 -4.22
C ILE A 44 -3.97 14.35 -4.57
N LEU A 45 -4.17 13.14 -5.09
CA LEU A 45 -5.51 12.61 -5.36
C LEU A 45 -6.34 12.51 -4.08
N GLY A 46 -5.74 12.01 -2.99
CA GLY A 46 -6.40 11.93 -1.69
C GLY A 46 -6.86 13.30 -1.19
N PHE A 47 -5.98 14.30 -1.23
CA PHE A 47 -6.31 15.68 -0.88
C PHE A 47 -7.40 16.28 -1.79
N SER A 48 -7.29 16.07 -3.10
CA SER A 48 -8.26 16.57 -4.08
C SER A 48 -9.66 15.97 -3.86
N LEU A 49 -9.75 14.67 -3.63
CA LEU A 49 -11.01 13.98 -3.36
C LEU A 49 -11.60 14.39 -2.02
N ALA A 50 -10.76 14.50 -0.98
CA ALA A 50 -11.19 14.96 0.33
C ALA A 50 -11.81 16.35 0.28
N SER A 51 -11.19 17.26 -0.46
CA SER A 51 -11.67 18.64 -0.65
C SER A 51 -12.90 18.72 -1.56
N LEU A 52 -12.91 17.97 -2.68
CA LEU A 52 -14.00 17.99 -3.66
C LEU A 52 -15.32 17.47 -3.07
N PHE A 53 -15.27 16.42 -2.27
CA PHE A 53 -16.44 15.83 -1.67
C PHE A 53 -16.83 16.44 -0.30
N ASN A 54 -16.07 17.42 0.18
CA ASN A 54 -16.31 18.10 1.46
C ASN A 54 -16.53 17.13 2.63
N PHE A 55 -15.67 16.12 2.75
CA PHE A 55 -15.75 15.16 3.85
C PHE A 55 -15.52 15.81 5.22
N PRO A 56 -16.11 15.26 6.29
CA PRO A 56 -15.73 15.63 7.65
C PRO A 56 -14.21 15.59 7.84
N LEU A 57 -13.67 16.52 8.61
CA LEU A 57 -12.22 16.79 8.70
C LEU A 57 -11.38 15.53 8.97
N GLU A 58 -11.84 14.67 9.87
CA GLU A 58 -11.12 13.44 10.23
C GLU A 58 -11.21 12.36 9.12
N ILE A 59 -12.35 12.27 8.44
CA ILE A 59 -12.51 11.37 7.28
C ILE A 59 -11.63 11.85 6.11
N ALA A 60 -11.60 13.17 5.86
CA ALA A 60 -10.71 13.79 4.88
C ALA A 60 -9.23 13.44 5.16
N ALA A 61 -8.82 13.57 6.43
CA ALA A 61 -7.48 13.18 6.86
C ALA A 61 -7.21 11.67 6.63
N GLY A 62 -8.22 10.81 6.80
CA GLY A 62 -8.12 9.38 6.51
C GLY A 62 -7.88 9.06 5.03
N ILE A 63 -8.56 9.80 4.12
CA ILE A 63 -8.36 9.65 2.67
C ILE A 63 -6.94 10.13 2.27
N ILE A 64 -6.47 11.22 2.86
CA ILE A 64 -5.10 11.71 2.62
C ILE A 64 -4.08 10.73 3.21
N LEU A 65 -4.35 10.17 4.38
CA LEU A 65 -3.47 9.21 5.05
C LEU A 65 -3.26 7.95 4.22
N ILE A 66 -4.34 7.35 3.69
CA ILE A 66 -4.20 6.17 2.85
C ILE A 66 -3.40 6.50 1.57
N GLY A 67 -3.62 7.66 0.96
CA GLY A 67 -2.85 8.12 -0.20
C GLY A 67 -1.39 8.45 0.13
N SER A 68 -1.09 8.88 1.35
CA SER A 68 0.27 9.21 1.81
C SER A 68 1.03 8.01 2.39
N SER A 69 0.40 6.84 2.44
CA SER A 69 1.02 5.60 2.90
C SER A 69 1.89 4.98 1.79
N PRO A 70 2.90 4.18 2.10
CA PRO A 70 3.67 3.45 1.09
C PRO A 70 2.80 2.37 0.41
N SER A 71 3.31 1.79 -0.68
CA SER A 71 2.68 0.64 -1.33
C SER A 71 2.53 -0.56 -0.38
N GLY A 72 1.50 -1.36 -0.60
CA GLY A 72 1.22 -2.56 0.20
C GLY A 72 1.82 -3.82 -0.43
N LEU A 73 2.14 -4.84 0.39
CA LEU A 73 2.69 -6.12 -0.09
C LEU A 73 1.80 -6.83 -1.14
N ALA A 74 0.50 -6.53 -1.16
CA ALA A 74 -0.43 -7.09 -2.15
C ALA A 74 -0.07 -6.66 -3.59
N SER A 75 0.55 -5.50 -3.80
CA SER A 75 1.01 -5.04 -5.12
C SER A 75 1.98 -6.03 -5.76
N ASN A 76 2.88 -6.65 -4.97
CA ASN A 76 3.84 -7.64 -5.45
C ASN A 76 3.15 -8.88 -6.03
N VAL A 77 2.06 -9.34 -5.39
CA VAL A 77 1.25 -10.47 -5.86
C VAL A 77 0.56 -10.12 -7.17
N MET A 78 -0.02 -8.92 -7.23
CA MET A 78 -0.71 -8.44 -8.45
C MET A 78 0.28 -8.21 -9.60
N ALA A 79 1.46 -7.68 -9.32
CA ALA A 79 2.54 -7.56 -10.30
C ALA A 79 2.97 -8.92 -10.88
N TYR A 80 3.07 -9.95 -10.02
CA TYR A 80 3.34 -11.31 -10.46
C TYR A 80 2.24 -11.85 -11.38
N LEU A 81 0.98 -11.76 -10.96
CA LEU A 81 -0.17 -12.24 -11.74
C LEU A 81 -0.29 -11.52 -13.09
N ALA A 82 0.02 -10.23 -13.14
CA ALA A 82 -0.04 -9.39 -14.34
C ALA A 82 1.16 -9.55 -15.29
N LYS A 83 2.09 -10.48 -15.03
CA LYS A 83 3.36 -10.62 -15.76
C LYS A 83 4.16 -9.30 -15.81
N ALA A 84 4.13 -8.54 -14.74
CA ALA A 84 4.88 -7.30 -14.57
C ALA A 84 6.31 -7.56 -14.05
N ASN A 85 7.07 -6.52 -13.79
CA ASN A 85 8.44 -6.62 -13.25
C ASN A 85 8.41 -6.80 -11.73
N ILE A 86 8.45 -8.06 -11.26
CA ILE A 86 8.39 -8.41 -9.84
C ILE A 86 9.60 -7.84 -9.07
N ALA A 87 10.79 -7.85 -9.69
CA ALA A 87 11.99 -7.36 -9.03
C ALA A 87 11.86 -5.85 -8.72
N LEU A 88 11.31 -5.08 -9.66
CA LEU A 88 11.00 -3.67 -9.45
C LEU A 88 9.91 -3.49 -8.37
N SER A 89 8.85 -4.29 -8.39
CA SER A 89 7.76 -4.24 -7.42
C SER A 89 8.27 -4.43 -5.99
N VAL A 90 8.97 -5.53 -5.73
CA VAL A 90 9.53 -5.84 -4.40
C VAL A 90 10.50 -4.75 -3.93
N THR A 91 11.34 -4.25 -4.84
CA THR A 91 12.28 -3.16 -4.52
C THR A 91 11.54 -1.88 -4.16
N LEU A 92 10.53 -1.49 -4.94
CA LEU A 92 9.72 -0.29 -4.68
C LEU A 92 8.98 -0.38 -3.34
N THR A 93 8.28 -1.48 -3.09
CA THR A 93 7.60 -1.72 -1.81
C THR A 93 8.57 -1.60 -0.64
N ALA A 94 9.77 -2.22 -0.75
CA ALA A 94 10.78 -2.18 0.30
C ALA A 94 11.29 -0.75 0.56
N VAL A 95 11.65 -0.02 -0.50
CA VAL A 95 12.18 1.35 -0.37
C VAL A 95 11.09 2.30 0.10
N ALA A 96 9.88 2.23 -0.47
CA ALA A 96 8.75 3.06 -0.04
C ALA A 96 8.44 2.86 1.45
N THR A 97 8.48 1.62 1.92
CA THR A 97 8.26 1.28 3.33
C THR A 97 9.34 1.87 4.25
N LEU A 98 10.62 1.85 3.83
CA LEU A 98 11.71 2.45 4.61
C LEU A 98 11.67 3.98 4.64
N VAL A 99 11.18 4.60 3.59
CA VAL A 99 11.07 6.06 3.48
C VAL A 99 9.79 6.58 4.15
N ALA A 100 8.79 5.72 4.34
CA ALA A 100 7.49 6.07 4.92
C ALA A 100 7.57 6.80 6.27
N PRO A 101 8.45 6.46 7.24
CA PRO A 101 8.55 7.19 8.51
C PRO A 101 8.80 8.69 8.36
N ILE A 102 9.37 9.12 7.24
CA ILE A 102 9.62 10.53 6.94
C ILE A 102 8.56 11.08 5.99
N MET A 103 8.32 10.38 4.87
CA MET A 103 7.45 10.88 3.80
C MET A 103 5.97 10.94 4.21
N THR A 104 5.46 9.92 4.89
CA THR A 104 4.05 9.91 5.30
C THR A 104 3.73 11.04 6.28
N PRO A 105 4.50 11.27 7.39
CA PRO A 105 4.25 12.42 8.27
C PRO A 105 4.43 13.77 7.57
N PHE A 106 5.39 13.90 6.66
CA PHE A 106 5.60 15.11 5.89
C PHE A 106 4.37 15.44 5.02
N LEU A 107 3.87 14.45 4.27
CA LEU A 107 2.69 14.61 3.44
C LEU A 107 1.43 14.85 4.27
N MET A 108 1.26 14.13 5.37
CA MET A 108 0.14 14.34 6.30
C MET A 108 0.17 15.74 6.89
N LYS A 109 1.33 16.22 7.34
CA LYS A 109 1.44 17.58 7.87
C LYS A 109 1.13 18.64 6.82
N THR A 110 1.60 18.43 5.59
CA THR A 110 1.44 19.40 4.50
C THR A 110 0.02 19.42 3.95
N LEU A 111 -0.60 18.25 3.73
CA LEU A 111 -1.89 18.11 3.06
C LEU A 111 -3.07 17.98 4.04
N ALA A 112 -2.90 17.24 5.13
CA ALA A 112 -3.96 17.01 6.10
C ALA A 112 -3.88 17.93 7.32
N GLY A 113 -2.81 18.70 7.49
CA GLY A 113 -2.62 19.59 8.63
C GLY A 113 -3.65 20.71 8.76
N SER A 114 -4.35 21.06 7.67
CA SER A 114 -5.49 21.98 7.68
C SER A 114 -6.80 21.33 8.16
N PHE A 115 -6.89 20.01 8.15
CA PHE A 115 -8.07 19.25 8.57
C PHE A 115 -7.96 18.77 10.02
N VAL A 116 -6.78 18.25 10.39
CA VAL A 116 -6.50 17.74 11.73
C VAL A 116 -5.09 18.13 12.19
N PRO A 117 -4.86 18.37 13.48
CA PRO A 117 -3.51 18.66 13.99
C PRO A 117 -2.61 17.42 13.79
N ILE A 118 -1.47 17.61 13.13
CA ILE A 118 -0.48 16.57 12.87
C ILE A 118 0.83 16.94 13.58
N ASP A 119 1.19 16.12 14.57
CA ASP A 119 2.53 16.16 15.16
C ASP A 119 3.46 15.30 14.30
N PHE A 120 4.33 15.96 13.56
CA PHE A 120 5.27 15.31 12.63
C PHE A 120 6.19 14.30 13.36
N LEU A 121 6.77 14.69 14.49
CA LEU A 121 7.74 13.85 15.20
C LEU A 121 7.07 12.65 15.87
N ALA A 122 5.91 12.87 16.48
CA ALA A 122 5.12 11.80 17.09
C ALA A 122 4.71 10.78 16.03
N MET A 123 4.17 11.22 14.89
CA MET A 123 3.76 10.34 13.77
C MET A 123 4.97 9.63 13.17
N MET A 124 6.11 10.31 12.96
CA MET A 124 7.35 9.68 12.46
C MET A 124 7.81 8.57 13.41
N THR A 125 7.80 8.82 14.72
CA THR A 125 8.21 7.84 15.72
C THR A 125 7.24 6.64 15.76
N SER A 126 5.94 6.87 15.64
CA SER A 126 4.92 5.82 15.57
C SER A 126 5.11 4.94 14.33
N ILE A 127 5.30 5.55 13.15
CA ILE A 127 5.55 4.78 11.91
C ILE A 127 6.85 4.00 12.02
N PHE A 128 7.91 4.59 12.58
CA PHE A 128 9.16 3.88 12.80
C PHE A 128 8.95 2.61 13.65
N LYS A 129 8.22 2.73 14.76
CA LYS A 129 7.89 1.60 15.64
C LYS A 129 7.02 0.55 14.95
N ILE A 130 5.98 0.97 14.21
CA ILE A 130 5.02 0.07 13.56
C ILE A 130 5.65 -0.65 12.36
N VAL A 131 6.59 -0.02 11.65
CA VAL A 131 7.15 -0.54 10.40
C VAL A 131 8.55 -1.10 10.60
N ILE A 132 9.49 -0.26 11.05
CA ILE A 132 10.91 -0.63 11.05
C ILE A 132 11.20 -1.70 12.09
N VAL A 133 10.63 -1.58 13.29
CA VAL A 133 10.86 -2.57 14.36
C VAL A 133 10.38 -3.97 13.95
N PRO A 134 9.13 -4.18 13.47
CA PRO A 134 8.70 -5.51 13.01
C PRO A 134 9.50 -6.03 11.82
N VAL A 135 9.89 -5.17 10.86
CA VAL A 135 10.72 -5.58 9.72
C VAL A 135 12.10 -6.07 10.20
N LEU A 136 12.74 -5.34 11.10
CA LEU A 136 14.03 -5.76 11.67
C LEU A 136 13.91 -7.06 12.46
N LEU A 137 12.88 -7.18 13.30
CA LEU A 137 12.61 -8.41 14.04
C LEU A 137 12.33 -9.58 13.10
N GLY A 138 11.57 -9.36 12.04
CA GLY A 138 11.31 -10.36 10.99
C GLY A 138 12.58 -10.79 10.25
N LEU A 139 13.47 -9.86 9.91
CA LEU A 139 14.76 -10.17 9.29
C LEU A 139 15.66 -10.98 10.23
N ILE A 140 15.75 -10.60 11.51
CA ILE A 140 16.51 -11.31 12.54
C ILE A 140 15.95 -12.73 12.72
N PHE A 141 14.63 -12.84 12.87
CA PHE A 141 13.95 -14.12 13.01
C PHE A 141 14.21 -15.02 11.80
N ASN A 142 14.06 -14.48 10.60
CA ASN A 142 14.30 -15.23 9.36
C ASN A 142 15.77 -15.68 9.25
N TYR A 143 16.72 -14.87 9.69
CA TYR A 143 18.14 -15.22 9.68
C TYR A 143 18.44 -16.45 10.57
N PHE A 144 17.85 -16.51 11.78
CA PHE A 144 18.13 -17.59 12.73
C PHE A 144 17.26 -18.85 12.51
N PHE A 145 16.02 -18.69 12.01
CA PHE A 145 15.01 -19.75 11.95
C PHE A 145 14.60 -20.15 10.53
N HIS A 146 15.29 -19.64 9.51
CA HIS A 146 14.97 -19.94 8.11
C HIS A 146 14.89 -21.47 7.88
N GLY A 147 13.71 -21.93 7.41
CA GLY A 147 13.45 -23.34 7.10
C GLY A 147 13.17 -24.27 8.31
N LYS A 148 13.32 -23.79 9.57
CA LYS A 148 13.08 -24.61 10.78
C LYS A 148 11.63 -24.58 11.25
N ALA A 149 10.84 -23.58 10.88
CA ALA A 149 9.47 -23.37 11.36
C ALA A 149 8.43 -23.37 10.22
N LYS A 150 8.41 -24.42 9.41
CA LYS A 150 7.47 -24.55 8.26
C LYS A 150 5.98 -24.44 8.64
N TRP A 151 5.62 -24.77 9.88
CA TRP A 151 4.24 -24.60 10.36
C TRP A 151 3.89 -23.11 10.52
N LEU A 152 4.86 -22.29 10.93
CA LEU A 152 4.68 -20.86 11.11
C LEU A 152 4.46 -20.17 9.75
N ASP A 153 5.22 -20.57 8.71
CA ASP A 153 5.03 -20.08 7.34
C ASP A 153 3.60 -20.31 6.81
N LYS A 154 2.95 -21.40 7.28
CA LYS A 154 1.55 -21.71 6.93
C LYS A 154 0.53 -20.99 7.82
N ALA A 155 0.85 -20.80 9.09
CA ALA A 155 -0.05 -20.18 10.06
C ALA A 155 -0.11 -18.66 9.94
N MET A 156 1.04 -17.99 9.66
CA MET A 156 1.14 -16.53 9.62
C MET A 156 0.15 -15.86 8.65
N PRO A 157 -0.08 -16.36 7.42
CA PRO A 157 -1.07 -15.76 6.53
C PRO A 157 -2.49 -15.82 7.10
N ILE A 158 -2.86 -16.94 7.74
CA ILE A 158 -4.19 -17.12 8.33
C ILE A 158 -4.36 -16.17 9.52
N ILE A 159 -3.34 -16.09 10.40
CA ILE A 159 -3.33 -15.17 11.54
C ILE A 159 -3.43 -13.72 11.06
N SER A 160 -2.66 -13.35 10.03
CA SER A 160 -2.69 -11.99 9.46
C SER A 160 -4.05 -11.65 8.85
N MET A 161 -4.65 -12.55 8.08
CA MET A 161 -5.99 -12.34 7.51
C MET A 161 -7.06 -12.21 8.59
N ALA A 162 -7.01 -13.05 9.62
CA ALA A 162 -7.93 -12.98 10.75
C ALA A 162 -7.76 -11.67 11.53
N GLY A 163 -6.52 -11.23 11.77
CA GLY A 163 -6.20 -9.96 12.42
C GLY A 163 -6.71 -8.77 11.63
N ILE A 164 -6.47 -8.72 10.31
CA ILE A 164 -6.98 -7.66 9.42
C ILE A 164 -8.52 -7.64 9.44
N GLY A 165 -9.18 -8.79 9.31
CA GLY A 165 -10.63 -8.89 9.37
C GLY A 165 -11.20 -8.39 10.69
N PHE A 166 -10.56 -8.74 11.81
CA PHE A 166 -10.95 -8.28 13.14
C PHE A 166 -10.81 -6.77 13.31
N ILE A 167 -9.71 -6.18 12.83
CA ILE A 167 -9.49 -4.72 12.86
C ILE A 167 -10.54 -4.01 12.02
N ILE A 168 -10.83 -4.48 10.80
CA ILE A 168 -11.87 -3.90 9.92
C ILE A 168 -13.23 -3.96 10.62
N MET A 169 -13.56 -5.05 11.29
CA MET A 169 -14.81 -5.20 12.04
C MET A 169 -14.92 -4.18 13.18
N ILE A 170 -13.84 -3.98 13.94
CA ILE A 170 -13.80 -2.97 15.01
C ILE A 170 -14.00 -1.56 14.44
N ILE A 171 -13.29 -1.20 13.36
CA ILE A 171 -13.40 0.12 12.73
C ILE A 171 -14.82 0.36 12.22
N THR A 172 -15.39 -0.64 11.55
CA THR A 172 -16.76 -0.55 11.01
C THR A 172 -17.79 -0.40 12.11
N ALA A 173 -17.65 -1.14 13.20
CA ALA A 173 -18.53 -1.04 14.35
C ALA A 173 -18.40 0.32 15.05
N ALA A 174 -17.18 0.78 15.28
CA ALA A 174 -16.90 2.05 15.97
C ALA A 174 -17.27 3.28 15.12
N GLY A 175 -17.12 3.20 13.79
CA GLY A 175 -17.46 4.27 12.84
C GLY A 175 -18.82 4.11 12.17
N ARG A 176 -19.73 3.31 12.76
CA ARG A 176 -21.03 2.95 12.16
C ARG A 176 -21.84 4.16 11.71
N ASP A 177 -21.95 5.18 12.54
CA ASP A 177 -22.80 6.34 12.27
C ASP A 177 -22.26 7.19 11.10
N ASP A 178 -20.95 7.36 11.02
CA ASP A 178 -20.30 7.99 9.87
C ASP A 178 -20.48 7.13 8.59
N LEU A 179 -20.36 5.81 8.69
CA LEU A 179 -20.60 4.92 7.55
C LEU A 179 -22.03 4.96 7.06
N LEU A 180 -23.02 5.09 7.93
CA LEU A 180 -24.41 5.21 7.53
C LEU A 180 -24.71 6.55 6.87
N SER A 181 -24.02 7.63 7.28
CA SER A 181 -24.26 8.98 6.75
C SER A 181 -23.50 9.26 5.44
N ILE A 182 -22.23 8.85 5.34
CA ILE A 182 -21.33 9.18 4.22
C ILE A 182 -20.66 7.98 3.57
N GLY A 183 -20.96 6.75 4.01
CA GLY A 183 -20.24 5.56 3.59
C GLY A 183 -20.26 5.33 2.08
N LEU A 184 -21.40 5.57 1.41
CA LEU A 184 -21.49 5.44 -0.05
C LEU A 184 -20.55 6.42 -0.77
N LEU A 185 -20.48 7.66 -0.29
CA LEU A 185 -19.59 8.67 -0.85
C LEU A 185 -18.12 8.31 -0.60
N LEU A 186 -17.82 7.76 0.58
CA LEU A 186 -16.47 7.30 0.93
C LEU A 186 -16.04 6.09 0.10
N ILE A 187 -16.95 5.15 -0.18
CA ILE A 187 -16.72 4.04 -1.11
C ILE A 187 -16.41 4.57 -2.51
N LEU A 188 -17.21 5.52 -3.00
CA LEU A 188 -16.99 6.14 -4.31
C LEU A 188 -15.63 6.85 -4.37
N ALA A 189 -15.27 7.59 -3.34
CA ALA A 189 -13.97 8.23 -3.24
C ALA A 189 -12.83 7.21 -3.26
N ALA A 190 -12.94 6.11 -2.52
CA ALA A 190 -11.96 5.03 -2.51
C ALA A 190 -11.80 4.36 -3.89
N ILE A 191 -12.91 4.14 -4.59
CA ILE A 191 -12.92 3.60 -5.96
C ILE A 191 -12.16 4.54 -6.90
N ILE A 192 -12.53 5.81 -6.93
CA ILE A 192 -11.91 6.82 -7.80
C ILE A 192 -10.42 6.97 -7.47
N HIS A 193 -10.07 7.09 -6.19
CA HIS A 193 -8.69 7.24 -5.71
C HIS A 193 -7.81 6.08 -6.20
N ASN A 194 -8.27 4.85 -5.99
CA ASN A 194 -7.54 3.64 -6.40
C ASN A 194 -7.41 3.52 -7.93
N LEU A 195 -8.50 3.70 -8.69
CA LEU A 195 -8.47 3.59 -10.16
C LEU A 195 -7.59 4.67 -10.79
N LEU A 196 -7.66 5.90 -10.31
CA LEU A 196 -6.77 6.98 -10.76
C LEU A 196 -5.32 6.70 -10.39
N GLY A 197 -5.07 6.08 -9.23
CA GLY A 197 -3.75 5.59 -8.86
C GLY A 197 -3.15 4.63 -9.88
N TYR A 198 -3.94 3.64 -10.35
CA TYR A 198 -3.49 2.73 -11.42
C TYR A 198 -3.23 3.48 -12.73
N VAL A 199 -4.15 4.33 -13.14
CA VAL A 199 -4.04 5.08 -14.41
C VAL A 199 -2.82 6.00 -14.39
N PHE A 200 -2.69 6.84 -13.39
CA PHE A 200 -1.59 7.80 -13.34
C PHE A 200 -0.24 7.14 -13.00
N GLY A 201 -0.23 6.07 -12.23
CA GLY A 201 0.98 5.26 -12.02
C GLY A 201 1.48 4.64 -13.32
N TYR A 202 0.58 4.04 -14.11
CA TYR A 202 0.91 3.47 -15.41
C TYR A 202 1.43 4.55 -16.38
N TRP A 203 0.69 5.63 -16.58
CA TRP A 203 1.05 6.68 -17.51
C TRP A 203 2.23 7.52 -17.03
N GLY A 204 2.37 7.75 -15.73
CA GLY A 204 3.54 8.38 -15.14
C GLY A 204 4.83 7.64 -15.48
N CYS A 205 4.80 6.30 -15.44
CA CYS A 205 5.91 5.47 -15.89
C CYS A 205 6.10 5.52 -17.42
N ARG A 206 4.99 5.49 -18.18
CA ARG A 206 5.00 5.42 -19.64
C ARG A 206 5.59 6.68 -20.28
N ILE A 207 5.30 7.85 -19.74
CA ILE A 207 5.84 9.15 -20.21
C ILE A 207 7.38 9.18 -20.15
N PHE A 208 7.98 8.52 -19.16
CA PHE A 208 9.44 8.41 -19.05
C PHE A 208 10.03 7.29 -19.93
N GLY A 209 9.25 6.69 -20.84
CA GLY A 209 9.73 5.71 -21.81
C GLY A 209 10.08 4.35 -21.21
N MET A 210 9.54 3.99 -20.04
CA MET A 210 9.73 2.68 -19.43
C MET A 210 9.00 1.58 -20.21
N CYS A 211 9.45 0.32 -20.05
CA CYS A 211 8.81 -0.81 -20.70
C CYS A 211 7.44 -1.14 -20.08
N GLU A 212 6.63 -1.92 -20.81
CA GLU A 212 5.28 -2.28 -20.40
C GLU A 212 5.23 -2.96 -19.02
N GLN A 213 6.19 -3.85 -18.74
CA GLN A 213 6.26 -4.57 -17.47
C GLN A 213 6.50 -3.62 -16.30
N ASP A 214 7.37 -2.61 -16.47
CA ASP A 214 7.62 -1.60 -15.44
C ASP A 214 6.40 -0.70 -15.23
N CYS A 215 5.71 -0.33 -16.32
CA CYS A 215 4.48 0.47 -16.24
C CYS A 215 3.37 -0.26 -15.48
N ARG A 216 3.17 -1.56 -15.72
CA ARG A 216 2.24 -2.39 -14.95
C ARG A 216 2.64 -2.47 -13.48
N THR A 217 3.94 -2.62 -13.21
CA THR A 217 4.47 -2.63 -11.84
C THR A 217 4.15 -1.33 -11.12
N ILE A 218 4.53 -0.18 -11.70
CA ILE A 218 4.32 1.12 -11.06
C ILE A 218 2.84 1.43 -10.90
N ALA A 219 1.99 1.01 -11.83
CA ALA A 219 0.53 1.11 -11.66
C ALA A 219 0.06 0.43 -10.37
N PHE A 220 0.48 -0.83 -10.13
CA PHE A 220 0.11 -1.54 -8.90
C PHE A 220 0.73 -0.91 -7.65
N GLU A 221 2.00 -0.53 -7.70
CA GLU A 221 2.67 0.10 -6.55
C GLU A 221 1.97 1.40 -6.14
N VAL A 222 1.61 2.25 -7.11
CA VAL A 222 0.92 3.51 -6.86
C VAL A 222 -0.54 3.30 -6.46
N GLY A 223 -1.27 2.40 -7.14
CA GLY A 223 -2.70 2.18 -6.87
C GLY A 223 -2.98 1.40 -5.59
N MET A 224 -2.05 0.54 -5.13
CA MET A 224 -2.28 -0.36 -3.99
C MET A 224 -1.49 0.08 -2.77
N GLN A 225 -2.17 0.66 -1.82
CA GLN A 225 -1.60 1.28 -0.64
C GLN A 225 -1.45 0.31 0.55
N ASN A 226 -0.63 0.66 1.51
CA ASN A 226 -0.51 -0.08 2.76
C ASN A 226 -1.63 0.30 3.74
N GLY A 227 -2.81 -0.28 3.53
CA GLY A 227 -3.97 -0.05 4.40
C GLY A 227 -3.73 -0.43 5.86
N GLY A 228 -2.92 -1.47 6.11
CA GLY A 228 -2.56 -1.88 7.47
C GLY A 228 -1.77 -0.82 8.22
N LEU A 229 -0.78 -0.22 7.56
CA LEU A 229 -0.02 0.89 8.13
C LEU A 229 -0.91 2.11 8.37
N ALA A 230 -1.73 2.50 7.38
CA ALA A 230 -2.64 3.63 7.52
C ALA A 230 -3.61 3.43 8.70
N THR A 231 -4.16 2.23 8.86
CA THR A 231 -5.00 1.88 10.01
C THR A 231 -4.23 1.94 11.34
N GLY A 232 -3.00 1.43 11.37
CA GLY A 232 -2.14 1.50 12.54
C GLY A 232 -1.84 2.94 12.97
N ILE A 233 -1.59 3.83 12.01
CA ILE A 233 -1.39 5.26 12.27
C ILE A 233 -2.68 5.90 12.81
N ALA A 234 -3.84 5.59 12.23
CA ALA A 234 -5.13 6.08 12.72
C ALA A 234 -5.42 5.64 14.18
N LEU A 235 -5.00 4.42 14.54
CA LEU A 235 -5.07 3.92 15.91
C LEU A 235 -4.17 4.73 16.86
N GLU A 236 -2.90 4.96 16.47
CA GLU A 236 -1.96 5.75 17.26
C GLU A 236 -2.42 7.22 17.43
N MET A 237 -3.13 7.75 16.44
CA MET A 237 -3.76 9.08 16.53
C MET A 237 -4.98 9.09 17.46
N GLY A 238 -5.44 7.94 17.98
CA GLY A 238 -6.68 7.82 18.75
C GLY A 238 -7.96 8.06 17.93
N LYS A 239 -7.87 7.97 16.57
CA LYS A 239 -8.94 8.33 15.63
C LYS A 239 -9.31 7.16 14.71
N ILE A 240 -9.28 5.95 15.23
CA ILE A 240 -9.51 4.75 14.44
C ILE A 240 -10.93 4.68 13.85
N SER A 241 -11.93 5.21 14.56
CA SER A 241 -13.34 5.21 14.14
C SER A 241 -13.66 6.24 13.06
N THR A 242 -12.79 7.20 12.81
CA THR A 242 -12.97 8.29 11.84
C THR A 242 -11.88 8.27 10.77
N VAL A 243 -10.63 8.62 11.13
CA VAL A 243 -9.47 8.56 10.22
C VAL A 243 -9.27 7.13 9.67
N GLY A 244 -9.54 6.09 10.47
CA GLY A 244 -9.39 4.69 10.09
C GLY A 244 -10.43 4.17 9.07
N LEU A 245 -11.55 4.86 8.88
CA LEU A 245 -12.62 4.42 7.96
C LEU A 245 -12.16 4.37 6.50
N ALA A 246 -11.44 5.40 6.03
CA ALA A 246 -10.98 5.43 4.65
C ALA A 246 -10.01 4.27 4.34
N PRO A 247 -8.96 3.98 5.13
CA PRO A 247 -8.13 2.79 4.97
C PRO A 247 -8.91 1.47 5.04
N ALA A 248 -9.90 1.36 5.92
CA ALA A 248 -10.71 0.15 6.10
C ALA A 248 -11.57 -0.17 4.88
N ILE A 249 -12.07 0.84 4.17
CA ILE A 249 -12.81 0.68 2.91
C ILE A 249 -11.85 0.47 1.73
N PHE A 250 -10.78 1.24 1.66
CA PHE A 250 -9.83 1.20 0.58
C PHE A 250 -9.12 -0.18 0.49
N GLY A 251 -8.76 -0.78 1.62
CA GLY A 251 -8.06 -2.06 1.69
C GLY A 251 -8.77 -3.20 0.93
N PRO A 252 -10.01 -3.57 1.27
CA PRO A 252 -10.78 -4.56 0.53
C PRO A 252 -10.99 -4.20 -0.93
N TRP A 253 -11.32 -2.94 -1.24
CA TRP A 253 -11.53 -2.50 -2.60
C TRP A 253 -10.30 -2.65 -3.49
N MET A 254 -9.12 -2.18 -3.04
CA MET A 254 -7.89 -2.27 -3.82
C MET A 254 -7.50 -3.72 -4.14
N ASN A 255 -7.83 -4.68 -3.27
CA ASN A 255 -7.57 -6.10 -3.52
C ASN A 255 -8.50 -6.65 -4.61
N ILE A 256 -9.78 -6.25 -4.62
CA ILE A 256 -10.76 -6.64 -5.65
C ILE A 256 -10.34 -6.04 -7.00
N SER A 257 -10.13 -4.74 -7.06
CA SER A 257 -9.76 -4.02 -8.29
C SER A 257 -8.40 -4.46 -8.82
N GLY A 258 -7.40 -4.63 -7.93
CA GLY A 258 -6.07 -5.11 -8.28
C GLY A 258 -6.08 -6.52 -8.85
N SER A 259 -6.84 -7.44 -8.25
CA SER A 259 -7.01 -8.81 -8.77
C SER A 259 -7.68 -8.82 -10.14
N SER A 260 -8.68 -7.97 -10.35
CA SER A 260 -9.37 -7.81 -11.63
C SER A 260 -8.42 -7.28 -12.71
N LEU A 261 -7.67 -6.21 -12.41
CA LEU A 261 -6.69 -5.63 -13.30
C LEU A 261 -5.53 -6.59 -13.62
N ALA A 262 -5.03 -7.31 -12.60
CA ALA A 262 -3.98 -8.30 -12.76
C ALA A 262 -4.43 -9.46 -13.66
N THR A 263 -5.66 -9.94 -13.49
CA THR A 263 -6.24 -10.99 -14.33
C THR A 263 -6.38 -10.51 -15.79
N TRP A 264 -6.85 -9.30 -16.01
CA TRP A 264 -6.97 -8.71 -17.33
C TRP A 264 -5.60 -8.54 -18.02
N TRP A 265 -4.55 -8.15 -17.29
CA TRP A 265 -3.20 -8.02 -17.83
C TRP A 265 -2.50 -9.37 -18.02
N ARG A 266 -2.80 -10.38 -17.21
CA ARG A 266 -2.25 -11.74 -17.34
C ARG A 266 -2.46 -12.32 -18.74
N ASP A 267 -3.64 -12.09 -19.31
CA ASP A 267 -4.04 -12.62 -20.60
C ASP A 267 -3.50 -11.76 -21.77
N LYS A 268 -2.84 -10.65 -21.47
CA LYS A 268 -2.21 -9.76 -22.46
C LYS A 268 -0.69 -9.85 -22.32
N GLU A 269 -0.02 -10.37 -23.35
CA GLU A 269 1.44 -10.36 -23.41
C GLU A 269 1.97 -8.92 -23.31
N PRO A 270 2.98 -8.65 -22.44
CA PRO A 270 3.61 -7.33 -22.40
C PRO A 270 4.27 -7.05 -23.76
N LYS A 271 3.91 -5.93 -24.38
CA LYS A 271 4.54 -5.51 -25.63
C LYS A 271 6.03 -5.35 -25.41
N LYS A 272 6.83 -6.18 -26.11
CA LYS A 272 8.27 -5.98 -26.21
C LYS A 272 8.49 -4.68 -26.99
N LYS A 273 9.30 -3.77 -26.45
CA LYS A 273 9.83 -2.67 -27.22
C LYS A 273 10.89 -3.17 -28.17
#